data_86bb6307255a2439444c7c4ac1c8f17b
#
_entry.id   86bb6307255a2439444c7c4ac1c8f17b
#
_cell.length_a   1.000
_cell.length_b   1.000
_cell.length_c   1.000
_cell.angle_alpha   90.00
_cell.angle_beta   90.00
_cell.angle_gamma   90.00
#
_symmetry.space_group_name_H-M   'P 1'
#
loop_
_entity.id
_entity.type
_entity.pdbx_description
1 polymer ?
#
loop_
_entity_poly.entity_id
_entity_poly.type
_entity_poly.pdbx_seq_one_letter_code
_entity_poly.pdbx_strand_id
1 'polypeptide(L)'
;MATFTSDLIDFEMRGRIAVLTLNRPEKRNAVSEALIEDINRFFNTPPREALAVVLRANGDHFCAGLDLSQHKERNVDEAFDISRYWHRTFDLIQYGGLPVVAAMHGAVMGGGLELATTAHVRVAEPSTMYQLPEGRRGIYVGGGAS
;
A
#
# COMPACT_ATOMS: atom_id res chain seq x y z
N MET A 1 20.42 -8.38 -12.58
CA MET A 1 19.42 -7.42 -12.02
C MET A 1 19.13 -7.85 -10.59
N ALA A 2 19.12 -6.94 -9.64
CA ALA A 2 18.73 -7.30 -8.27
C ALA A 2 17.23 -7.69 -8.29
N THR A 3 16.93 -8.90 -7.84
CA THR A 3 15.54 -9.36 -7.69
C THR A 3 14.94 -8.62 -6.51
N PHE A 4 13.74 -8.04 -6.67
CA PHE A 4 13.02 -7.45 -5.55
C PHE A 4 12.72 -8.54 -4.50
N THR A 5 13.09 -8.29 -3.27
CA THR A 5 12.84 -9.18 -2.12
C THR A 5 12.31 -8.37 -0.96
N SER A 6 11.32 -8.89 -0.26
CA SER A 6 10.68 -8.30 0.92
C SER A 6 10.10 -9.42 1.77
N ASP A 7 10.06 -9.22 3.07
CA ASP A 7 9.33 -10.11 3.99
C ASP A 7 7.83 -9.74 4.10
N LEU A 8 7.46 -8.55 3.58
CA LEU A 8 6.11 -7.99 3.69
C LEU A 8 5.34 -8.02 2.37
N ILE A 9 6.04 -8.26 1.25
CA ILE A 9 5.46 -8.27 -0.10
C ILE A 9 6.03 -9.45 -0.87
N ASP A 10 5.18 -10.36 -1.29
CA ASP A 10 5.53 -11.35 -2.30
C ASP A 10 5.51 -10.71 -3.67
N PHE A 11 6.52 -10.99 -4.47
CA PHE A 11 6.66 -10.48 -5.82
C PHE A 11 6.81 -11.61 -6.83
N GLU A 12 6.06 -11.53 -7.91
CA GLU A 12 6.21 -12.41 -9.06
C GLU A 12 5.98 -11.67 -10.39
N MET A 13 6.67 -12.11 -11.45
CA MET A 13 6.36 -11.70 -12.82
C MET A 13 5.45 -12.74 -13.48
N ARG A 14 4.29 -12.31 -13.98
CA ARG A 14 3.40 -13.12 -14.84
C ARG A 14 3.42 -12.57 -16.25
N GLY A 15 4.30 -13.10 -17.08
CA GLY A 15 4.59 -12.50 -18.38
C GLY A 15 5.17 -11.11 -18.19
N ARG A 16 4.45 -10.07 -18.66
CA ARG A 16 4.83 -8.65 -18.51
C ARG A 16 4.04 -7.93 -17.42
N ILE A 17 3.37 -8.66 -16.54
CA ILE A 17 2.63 -8.11 -15.40
C ILE A 17 3.43 -8.38 -14.12
N ALA A 18 3.76 -7.35 -13.39
CA ALA A 18 4.32 -7.45 -12.05
C ALA A 18 3.17 -7.65 -11.05
N VAL A 19 3.21 -8.70 -10.26
CA VAL A 19 2.22 -8.97 -9.21
C VAL A 19 2.89 -8.77 -7.86
N LEU A 20 2.40 -7.77 -7.12
CA LEU A 20 2.77 -7.50 -5.74
C LEU A 20 1.65 -7.97 -4.84
N THR A 21 1.98 -8.83 -3.90
CA THR A 21 1.03 -9.37 -2.94
C THR A 21 1.44 -8.97 -1.54
N LEU A 22 0.64 -8.14 -0.86
CA LEU A 22 0.84 -7.84 0.55
C LEU A 22 0.79 -9.15 1.34
N ASN A 23 1.82 -9.44 2.11
CA ASN A 23 2.01 -10.74 2.72
C ASN A 23 2.30 -10.67 4.22
N ARG A 24 1.39 -10.03 4.95
CA ARG A 24 1.37 -9.98 6.41
C ARG A 24 -0.06 -10.24 6.93
N PRO A 25 -0.68 -11.40 6.54
CA PRO A 25 -2.10 -11.66 6.82
C PRO A 25 -2.42 -11.75 8.32
N GLU A 26 -1.49 -12.18 9.17
CA GLU A 26 -1.65 -12.24 10.63
C GLU A 26 -1.84 -10.86 11.28
N LYS A 27 -1.42 -9.81 10.61
CA LYS A 27 -1.67 -8.39 10.95
C LYS A 27 -2.67 -7.72 10.01
N ARG A 28 -3.46 -8.52 9.27
CA ARG A 28 -4.42 -8.04 8.26
C ARG A 28 -3.79 -7.07 7.26
N ASN A 29 -2.53 -7.32 6.91
CA ASN A 29 -1.73 -6.51 5.99
C ASN A 29 -1.64 -5.02 6.41
N ALA A 30 -1.63 -4.75 7.72
CA ALA A 30 -1.58 -3.39 8.23
C ALA A 30 -0.31 -2.65 7.74
N VAL A 31 -0.49 -1.37 7.41
CA VAL A 31 0.57 -0.52 6.87
C VAL A 31 1.55 -0.13 7.95
N SER A 32 2.79 -0.55 7.79
CA SER A 32 3.94 -0.16 8.59
C SER A 32 4.87 0.73 7.76
N GLU A 33 5.81 1.41 8.41
CA GLU A 33 6.86 2.17 7.71
C GLU A 33 7.68 1.27 6.79
N ALA A 34 8.02 0.06 7.25
CA ALA A 34 8.74 -0.92 6.44
C ALA A 34 7.96 -1.34 5.18
N LEU A 35 6.63 -1.49 5.28
CA LEU A 35 5.80 -1.77 4.10
C LEU A 35 5.82 -0.61 3.10
N ILE A 36 5.72 0.64 3.58
CA ILE A 36 5.82 1.83 2.72
C ILE A 36 7.19 1.92 2.07
N GLU A 37 8.26 1.59 2.79
CA GLU A 37 9.63 1.55 2.25
C GLU A 37 9.77 0.49 1.15
N ASP A 38 9.21 -0.70 1.34
CA ASP A 38 9.23 -1.75 0.32
C ASP A 38 8.43 -1.35 -0.93
N ILE A 39 7.26 -0.74 -0.76
CA ILE A 39 6.47 -0.19 -1.87
C ILE A 39 7.28 0.89 -2.61
N ASN A 40 7.87 1.83 -1.87
CA ASN A 40 8.71 2.88 -2.43
C ASN A 40 9.86 2.31 -3.25
N ARG A 41 10.59 1.35 -2.69
CA ARG A 41 11.71 0.68 -3.35
C ARG A 41 11.29 -0.01 -4.65
N PHE A 42 10.16 -0.70 -4.65
CA PHE A 42 9.64 -1.36 -5.85
C PHE A 42 9.30 -0.34 -6.95
N PHE A 43 8.51 0.67 -6.63
CA PHE A 43 8.02 1.63 -7.62
C PHE A 43 9.09 2.63 -8.10
N ASN A 44 10.17 2.83 -7.34
CA ASN A 44 11.33 3.59 -7.82
C ASN A 44 12.15 2.83 -8.86
N THR A 45 12.15 1.50 -8.81
CA THR A 45 12.97 0.68 -9.71
C THR A 45 12.19 -0.58 -10.11
N PRO A 46 11.06 -0.44 -10.80
CA PRO A 46 10.28 -1.59 -11.23
C PRO A 46 11.04 -2.40 -12.29
N PRO A 47 10.73 -3.69 -12.46
CA PRO A 47 11.31 -4.50 -13.52
C PRO A 47 11.08 -3.85 -14.90
N ARG A 48 12.13 -3.76 -15.71
CA ARG A 48 12.07 -3.11 -17.03
C ARG A 48 11.08 -3.75 -17.99
N GLU A 49 10.85 -5.05 -17.83
CA GLU A 49 9.90 -5.84 -18.61
C GLU A 49 8.45 -5.65 -18.19
N ALA A 50 8.19 -5.07 -17.01
CA ALA A 50 6.84 -4.85 -16.54
C ALA A 50 6.12 -3.77 -17.36
N LEU A 51 4.90 -4.08 -17.79
CA LEU A 51 3.99 -3.15 -18.47
C LEU A 51 2.82 -2.69 -17.59
N ALA A 52 2.55 -3.43 -16.53
CA ALA A 52 1.53 -3.09 -15.54
C ALA A 52 1.83 -3.78 -14.21
N VAL A 53 1.19 -3.31 -13.16
CA VAL A 53 1.28 -3.87 -11.81
C VAL A 53 -0.11 -4.29 -11.34
N VAL A 54 -0.19 -5.47 -10.72
CA VAL A 54 -1.34 -5.88 -9.92
C VAL A 54 -0.92 -5.85 -8.46
N LEU A 55 -1.59 -5.03 -7.67
CA LEU A 55 -1.46 -4.98 -6.22
C LEU A 55 -2.61 -5.76 -5.59
N ARG A 56 -2.30 -6.79 -4.85
CA ARG A 56 -3.24 -7.66 -4.15
C ARG A 56 -2.75 -7.99 -2.75
N ALA A 57 -3.47 -8.83 -2.00
CA ALA A 57 -3.08 -9.24 -0.67
C ALA A 57 -3.36 -10.71 -0.40
N ASN A 58 -2.57 -11.32 0.49
CA ASN A 58 -2.84 -12.64 1.05
C ASN A 58 -3.73 -12.53 2.30
N GLY A 59 -4.44 -13.62 2.64
CA GLY A 59 -5.35 -13.71 3.78
C GLY A 59 -6.73 -13.14 3.49
N ASP A 60 -7.50 -12.83 4.55
CA ASP A 60 -8.92 -12.48 4.47
C ASP A 60 -9.17 -10.99 4.16
N HIS A 61 -8.13 -10.17 4.18
CA HIS A 61 -8.24 -8.72 4.06
C HIS A 61 -7.17 -8.14 3.14
N PHE A 62 -7.54 -7.16 2.33
CA PHE A 62 -6.57 -6.42 1.53
C PHE A 62 -5.61 -5.63 2.43
N CYS A 63 -6.13 -4.74 3.26
CA CYS A 63 -5.33 -3.99 4.21
C CYS A 63 -6.21 -3.28 5.26
N ALA A 64 -5.95 -3.53 6.53
CA ALA A 64 -6.73 -2.97 7.65
C ALA A 64 -6.29 -1.58 8.11
N GLY A 65 -5.40 -0.91 7.36
CA GLY A 65 -4.92 0.43 7.68
C GLY A 65 -3.61 0.46 8.48
N LEU A 66 -3.35 1.57 9.16
CA LEU A 66 -2.12 1.80 9.90
C LEU A 66 -1.87 0.74 10.98
N ASP A 67 -0.65 0.22 11.05
CA ASP A 67 -0.22 -0.67 12.15
C ASP A 67 -0.04 0.13 13.45
N LEU A 68 -1.11 0.21 14.22
CA LEU A 68 -1.12 0.95 15.48
C LEU A 68 -0.17 0.39 16.53
N SER A 69 0.27 -0.87 16.41
CA SER A 69 1.23 -1.46 17.34
C SER A 69 2.64 -0.88 17.17
N GLN A 70 2.92 -0.27 16.03
CA GLN A 70 4.19 0.40 15.72
C GLN A 70 4.08 1.93 15.79
N HIS A 71 2.89 2.44 16.14
CA HIS A 71 2.68 3.88 16.28
C HIS A 71 3.48 4.40 17.48
N LYS A 72 4.37 5.37 17.22
CA LYS A 72 5.18 6.04 18.25
C LYS A 72 4.73 7.47 18.37
N GLU A 73 4.82 8.03 19.57
CA GLU A 73 4.79 9.49 19.72
C GLU A 73 5.94 10.11 18.94
N ARG A 74 5.63 11.14 18.18
CA ARG A 74 6.57 11.86 17.33
C ARG A 74 6.40 13.36 17.53
N ASN A 75 7.49 14.08 17.36
CA ASN A 75 7.40 15.52 17.24
C ASN A 75 6.79 15.89 15.87
N VAL A 76 6.46 17.17 15.70
CA VAL A 76 5.76 17.68 14.51
C VAL A 76 6.59 17.47 13.24
N ASP A 77 7.90 17.69 13.31
CA ASP A 77 8.81 17.59 12.16
C ASP A 77 8.91 16.13 11.69
N GLU A 78 9.08 15.18 12.61
CA GLU A 78 9.11 13.75 12.30
C GLU A 78 7.77 13.27 11.70
N ALA A 79 6.65 13.73 12.24
CA ALA A 79 5.33 13.37 11.72
C ALA A 79 5.13 13.92 10.30
N PHE A 80 5.61 15.15 10.05
CA PHE A 80 5.55 15.79 8.75
C PHE A 80 6.42 15.06 7.70
N ASP A 81 7.65 14.70 8.07
CA ASP A 81 8.55 13.98 7.16
C ASP A 81 8.03 12.61 6.77
N ILE A 82 7.43 11.86 7.72
CA ILE A 82 6.80 10.57 7.45
C ILE A 82 5.60 10.73 6.53
N SER A 83 4.72 11.70 6.80
CA SER A 83 3.58 11.98 5.93
C SER A 83 4.04 12.30 4.51
N ARG A 84 5.05 13.16 4.34
CA ARG A 84 5.63 13.47 3.04
C ARG A 84 6.25 12.25 2.35
N TYR A 85 6.87 11.36 3.10
CA TYR A 85 7.42 10.12 2.54
C TYR A 85 6.32 9.20 2.02
N TRP A 86 5.20 9.07 2.74
CA TRP A 86 4.04 8.33 2.28
C TRP A 86 3.46 8.93 0.99
N HIS A 87 3.23 10.24 0.95
CA HIS A 87 2.73 10.92 -0.24
C HIS A 87 3.65 10.68 -1.44
N ARG A 88 4.96 10.86 -1.30
CA ARG A 88 5.91 10.58 -2.38
C ARG A 88 5.86 9.13 -2.85
N THR A 89 5.70 8.19 -1.94
CA THR A 89 5.57 6.77 -2.27
C THR A 89 4.29 6.51 -3.06
N PHE A 90 3.19 7.11 -2.65
CA PHE A 90 1.91 6.99 -3.34
C PHE A 90 1.91 7.68 -4.70
N ASP A 91 2.60 8.81 -4.83
CA ASP A 91 2.83 9.47 -6.11
C ASP A 91 3.58 8.58 -7.11
N LEU A 92 4.53 7.76 -6.66
CA LEU A 92 5.20 6.78 -7.52
C LEU A 92 4.23 5.73 -8.07
N ILE A 93 3.21 5.33 -7.31
CA ILE A 93 2.17 4.42 -7.79
C ILE A 93 1.30 5.12 -8.82
N GLN A 94 0.85 6.33 -8.51
CA GLN A 94 -0.13 7.05 -9.31
C GLN A 94 0.46 7.69 -10.57
N TYR A 95 1.70 8.17 -10.49
CA TYR A 95 2.34 8.95 -11.56
C TYR A 95 3.64 8.35 -12.09
N GLY A 96 4.06 7.19 -11.57
CA GLY A 96 5.33 6.54 -11.94
C GLY A 96 5.35 5.88 -13.33
N GLY A 97 4.27 5.97 -14.10
CA GLY A 97 4.20 5.56 -15.51
C GLY A 97 3.80 4.11 -15.75
N LEU A 98 3.66 3.27 -14.71
CA LEU A 98 3.10 1.93 -14.85
C LEU A 98 1.61 1.93 -14.47
N PRO A 99 0.70 1.42 -15.32
CA PRO A 99 -0.67 1.16 -14.92
C PRO A 99 -0.72 0.20 -13.73
N VAL A 100 -1.48 0.56 -12.68
CA VAL A 100 -1.63 -0.23 -11.47
C VAL A 100 -3.10 -0.61 -11.26
N VAL A 101 -3.34 -1.88 -11.02
CA VAL A 101 -4.66 -2.42 -10.66
C VAL A 101 -4.62 -2.91 -9.22
N ALA A 102 -5.48 -2.39 -8.36
CA ALA A 102 -5.69 -2.93 -7.02
C ALA A 102 -6.81 -3.97 -7.04
N ALA A 103 -6.49 -5.21 -6.66
CA ALA A 103 -7.45 -6.30 -6.48
C ALA A 103 -7.78 -6.43 -4.98
N MET A 104 -8.96 -5.96 -4.59
CA MET A 104 -9.35 -5.76 -3.20
C MET A 104 -10.35 -6.80 -2.72
N HIS A 105 -10.22 -7.21 -1.46
CA HIS A 105 -11.16 -8.10 -0.78
C HIS A 105 -11.17 -7.82 0.73
N GLY A 106 -12.23 -8.24 1.40
CA GLY A 106 -12.38 -8.06 2.84
C GLY A 106 -12.24 -6.60 3.28
N ALA A 107 -11.47 -6.33 4.32
CA ALA A 107 -11.27 -4.97 4.82
C ALA A 107 -10.26 -4.18 3.98
N VAL A 108 -10.66 -2.96 3.60
CA VAL A 108 -9.84 -1.94 2.92
C VAL A 108 -10.01 -0.64 3.69
N MET A 109 -9.16 -0.38 4.68
CA MET A 109 -9.42 0.64 5.69
C MET A 109 -8.25 1.61 5.89
N GLY A 110 -8.54 2.87 6.20
CA GLY A 110 -7.56 3.88 6.53
C GLY A 110 -6.42 3.95 5.51
N GLY A 111 -5.17 3.88 5.96
CA GLY A 111 -4.00 3.84 5.08
C GLY A 111 -4.02 2.72 4.02
N GLY A 112 -4.76 1.64 4.24
CA GLY A 112 -5.00 0.61 3.22
C GLY A 112 -5.95 1.08 2.12
N LEU A 113 -6.95 1.89 2.46
CA LEU A 113 -7.81 2.52 1.48
C LEU A 113 -7.04 3.63 0.74
N GLU A 114 -6.21 4.39 1.44
CA GLU A 114 -5.34 5.39 0.83
C GLU A 114 -4.41 4.73 -0.22
N LEU A 115 -3.77 3.61 0.13
CA LEU A 115 -2.96 2.83 -0.80
C LEU A 115 -3.79 2.35 -2.02
N ALA A 116 -4.98 1.81 -1.80
CA ALA A 116 -5.83 1.33 -2.89
C ALA A 116 -6.30 2.46 -3.82
N THR A 117 -6.51 3.68 -3.29
CA THR A 117 -6.95 4.83 -4.10
C THR A 117 -5.88 5.35 -5.06
N THR A 118 -4.60 5.07 -4.79
CA THR A 118 -3.50 5.43 -5.71
C THR A 118 -3.45 4.57 -6.97
N ALA A 119 -4.09 3.40 -6.97
CA ALA A 119 -4.17 2.56 -8.14
C ALA A 119 -5.08 3.17 -9.22
N HIS A 120 -4.74 2.97 -10.50
CA HIS A 120 -5.49 3.48 -11.65
C HIS A 120 -6.82 2.78 -11.83
N VAL A 121 -6.86 1.48 -11.55
CA VAL A 121 -8.08 0.66 -11.58
C VAL A 121 -8.21 -0.08 -10.27
N ARG A 122 -9.42 -0.12 -9.73
CA ARG A 122 -9.77 -0.85 -8.50
C ARG A 122 -10.81 -1.90 -8.83
N VAL A 123 -10.51 -3.14 -8.52
CA VAL A 123 -11.43 -4.28 -8.63
C VAL A 123 -11.65 -4.82 -7.23
N ALA A 124 -12.90 -5.00 -6.85
CA ALA A 124 -13.26 -5.46 -5.52
C ALA A 124 -14.26 -6.60 -5.59
N GLU A 125 -14.14 -7.55 -4.70
CA GLU A 125 -15.20 -8.53 -4.50
C GLU A 125 -16.41 -7.89 -3.80
N PRO A 126 -17.63 -8.46 -3.94
CA PRO A 126 -18.86 -7.87 -3.39
C PRO A 126 -18.86 -7.68 -1.86
N SER A 127 -18.09 -8.48 -1.13
CA SER A 127 -18.01 -8.41 0.35
C SER A 127 -16.97 -7.40 0.86
N THR A 128 -16.28 -6.69 -0.04
CA THR A 128 -15.25 -5.71 0.34
C THR A 128 -15.84 -4.57 1.15
N MET A 129 -15.21 -4.28 2.29
CA MET A 129 -15.63 -3.21 3.20
C MET A 129 -14.62 -2.06 3.17
N TYR A 130 -15.11 -0.83 3.00
CA TYR A 130 -14.32 0.38 2.95
C TYR A 130 -14.60 1.27 4.16
N GLN A 131 -13.55 1.81 4.77
CA GLN A 131 -13.70 2.79 5.85
C GLN A 131 -12.47 3.67 5.98
N LEU A 132 -12.68 4.94 6.31
CA LEU A 132 -11.68 5.88 6.81
C LEU A 132 -11.97 6.13 8.30
N PRO A 133 -11.42 5.32 9.22
CA PRO A 133 -11.75 5.39 10.65
C PRO A 133 -10.97 6.46 11.41
N GLU A 134 -10.09 7.20 10.75
CA GLU A 134 -9.11 8.12 11.32
C GLU A 134 -9.78 9.14 12.26
N GLY A 135 -10.87 9.76 11.84
CA GLY A 135 -11.58 10.75 12.65
C GLY A 135 -12.17 10.19 13.96
N ARG A 136 -12.50 8.90 14.02
CA ARG A 136 -12.95 8.22 15.25
C ARG A 136 -11.81 8.01 16.25
N ARG A 137 -10.57 8.11 15.79
CA ARG A 137 -9.35 7.90 16.58
C ARG A 137 -8.60 9.18 16.86
N GLY A 138 -9.16 10.34 16.47
CA GLY A 138 -8.51 11.64 16.64
C GLY A 138 -7.26 11.84 15.77
N ILE A 139 -7.11 11.05 14.70
CA ILE A 139 -6.03 11.18 13.73
C ILE A 139 -6.59 11.61 12.38
N TYR A 140 -5.72 12.06 11.49
CA TYR A 140 -6.04 12.54 10.16
C TYR A 140 -5.61 11.52 9.08
N VAL A 141 -6.27 11.52 7.94
CA VAL A 141 -5.82 10.76 6.76
C VAL A 141 -4.53 11.37 6.24
N GLY A 142 -3.43 10.67 6.41
CA GLY A 142 -2.09 11.20 6.19
C GLY A 142 -1.45 10.81 4.87
N GLY A 143 -2.07 9.91 4.09
CA GLY A 143 -1.52 9.37 2.85
C GLY A 143 -2.19 9.88 1.57
N GLY A 144 -3.14 10.82 1.66
CA GLY A 144 -3.72 11.47 0.49
C GLY A 144 -5.13 10.98 0.10
N ALA A 145 -5.88 10.39 1.03
CA ALA A 145 -7.29 10.00 0.77
C ALA A 145 -8.28 11.17 0.88
N SER A 146 -7.80 12.38 1.03
CA SER A 146 -8.62 13.60 1.13
C SER A 146 -8.74 14.31 -0.21
#